data_e3dab77332b56b4ffbb90b117422ca8e
#
_entry.id   e3dab77332b56b4ffbb90b117422ca8e
#
_cell.length_a   1.000
_cell.length_b   1.000
_cell.length_c   1.000
_cell.angle_alpha   90.00
_cell.angle_beta   90.00
_cell.angle_gamma   90.00
#
_symmetry.space_group_name_H-M   'P 1'
#
loop_
_entity.id
_entity.type
_entity.pdbx_description
1 polymer ?
#
loop_
_entity_poly.entity_id
_entity_poly.type
_entity_poly.pdbx_seq_one_letter_code
_entity_poly.pdbx_strand_id
1 'polypeptide(L)'
;KPLSIQELCRILYQTARVLAYLLEHGVLYTDLNPSNLIISRCREDYAVTLVDYTYCYYFLRNPYPMYQLRFSYDVSPNLKGQQFLIQELTYLLYDLMEENHIEALPSLVYQLLETGRHPSEELSLYDFQEMLRRCGA
;
A
#
# COMPACT_ATOMS: atom_id res chain seq x y z
N LYS A 1 -6.10 -21.09 7.38
CA LYS A 1 -5.10 -20.82 8.39
C LYS A 1 -4.74 -19.34 8.41
N PRO A 2 -4.80 -18.69 9.56
CA PRO A 2 -4.46 -17.27 9.63
C PRO A 2 -2.99 -17.03 9.28
N LEU A 3 -2.74 -15.86 8.70
CA LEU A 3 -1.38 -15.42 8.39
C LEU A 3 -0.78 -14.71 9.59
N SER A 4 0.53 -14.83 9.75
CA SER A 4 1.24 -14.12 10.81
C SER A 4 1.43 -12.65 10.42
N ILE A 5 1.78 -11.82 11.40
CA ILE A 5 2.06 -10.42 11.12
C ILE A 5 3.25 -10.25 10.18
N GLN A 6 4.26 -11.11 10.29
CA GLN A 6 5.41 -11.08 9.38
C GLN A 6 4.98 -11.41 7.95
N GLU A 7 4.11 -12.41 7.80
CA GLU A 7 3.57 -12.77 6.48
C GLU A 7 2.75 -11.64 5.90
N LEU A 8 1.93 -10.98 6.71
CA LEU A 8 1.15 -9.82 6.26
C LEU A 8 2.07 -8.68 5.80
N CYS A 9 3.15 -8.43 6.53
CA CYS A 9 4.09 -7.39 6.13
C CYS A 9 4.80 -7.73 4.81
N ARG A 10 5.11 -9.00 4.55
CA ARG A 10 5.66 -9.42 3.26
C ARG A 10 4.67 -9.21 2.13
N ILE A 11 3.41 -9.51 2.38
CA ILE A 11 2.34 -9.27 1.40
C ILE A 11 2.22 -7.77 1.11
N LEU A 12 2.23 -6.94 2.14
CA LEU A 12 2.16 -5.50 1.99
C LEU A 12 3.39 -4.94 1.28
N TYR A 13 4.55 -5.52 1.53
CA TYR A 13 5.76 -5.14 0.81
C TYR A 13 5.60 -5.35 -0.70
N GLN A 14 5.09 -6.51 -1.11
CA GLN A 14 4.83 -6.79 -2.52
C GLN A 14 3.75 -5.87 -3.09
N THR A 15 2.73 -5.59 -2.30
CA THR A 15 1.68 -4.65 -2.69
C THR A 15 2.25 -3.26 -2.92
N ALA A 16 3.11 -2.80 -2.03
CA ALA A 16 3.77 -1.50 -2.16
C ALA A 16 4.63 -1.43 -3.44
N ARG A 17 5.29 -2.52 -3.80
CA ARG A 17 6.07 -2.58 -5.04
C ARG A 17 5.17 -2.41 -6.27
N VAL A 18 4.01 -3.06 -6.28
CA VAL A 18 3.05 -2.90 -7.38
C VAL A 18 2.56 -1.46 -7.44
N LEU A 19 2.21 -0.88 -6.30
CA LEU A 19 1.73 0.50 -6.23
C LEU A 19 2.79 1.50 -6.72
N ALA A 20 4.05 1.29 -6.35
CA ALA A 20 5.15 2.13 -6.79
C ALA A 20 5.35 2.02 -8.31
N TYR A 21 5.29 0.81 -8.85
CA TYR A 21 5.39 0.58 -10.28
C TYR A 21 4.28 1.32 -11.03
N LEU A 22 3.04 1.19 -10.56
CA LEU A 22 1.89 1.86 -11.17
C LEU A 22 2.07 3.38 -11.11
N LEU A 23 2.49 3.90 -9.97
CA LEU A 23 2.68 5.34 -9.81
C LEU A 23 3.73 5.88 -10.77
N GLU A 24 4.83 5.16 -10.96
CA GLU A 24 5.88 5.53 -11.90
C GLU A 24 5.39 5.53 -13.34
N HIS A 25 4.35 4.78 -13.64
CA HIS A 25 3.76 4.68 -14.97
C HIS A 25 2.48 5.51 -15.11
N GLY A 26 2.26 6.43 -14.20
CA GLY A 26 1.16 7.39 -14.33
C GLY A 26 -0.17 6.91 -13.78
N VAL A 27 -0.18 5.91 -12.92
CA VAL A 27 -1.41 5.37 -12.35
C VAL A 27 -1.35 5.48 -10.83
N LEU A 28 -2.29 6.22 -10.25
CA LEU A 28 -2.51 6.23 -8.81
C LEU A 28 -3.66 5.28 -8.51
N TYR A 29 -3.36 4.19 -7.84
CA TYR A 29 -4.36 3.19 -7.48
C TYR A 29 -5.12 3.66 -6.24
N THR A 30 -6.43 3.81 -6.34
CA THR A 30 -7.23 4.46 -5.30
C THR A 30 -8.27 3.54 -4.63
N ASP A 31 -8.27 2.27 -4.96
CA ASP A 31 -9.27 1.33 -4.44
C ASP A 31 -8.61 0.15 -3.71
N LEU A 32 -7.64 0.46 -2.88
CA LEU A 32 -6.89 -0.56 -2.14
C LEU A 32 -7.69 -1.06 -0.95
N ASN A 33 -8.08 -2.32 -1.03
CA ASN A 33 -8.81 -3.01 0.03
C ASN A 33 -8.61 -4.52 -0.13
N PRO A 34 -8.92 -5.34 0.88
CA PRO A 34 -8.66 -6.78 0.79
C PRO A 34 -9.36 -7.49 -0.38
N SER A 35 -10.52 -7.01 -0.81
CA SER A 35 -11.25 -7.67 -1.90
C SER A 35 -10.62 -7.44 -3.27
N ASN A 36 -9.76 -6.43 -3.40
CA ASN A 36 -9.05 -6.13 -4.64
C ASN A 36 -7.62 -6.66 -4.66
N LEU A 37 -7.27 -7.44 -3.67
CA LEU A 37 -5.92 -7.98 -3.52
C LEU A 37 -5.97 -9.50 -3.65
N ILE A 38 -5.35 -10.01 -4.70
CA ILE A 38 -5.23 -11.46 -4.90
C ILE A 38 -3.84 -11.87 -4.46
N ILE A 39 -3.78 -12.75 -3.49
CA ILE A 39 -2.54 -13.21 -2.89
C ILE A 39 -2.31 -14.66 -3.30
N SER A 40 -1.15 -14.93 -3.87
CA SER A 40 -0.72 -16.28 -4.23
C SER A 40 0.56 -16.62 -3.50
N ARG A 41 0.68 -17.85 -3.07
CA ARG A 41 1.93 -18.31 -2.48
C ARG A 41 2.85 -18.78 -3.59
N CYS A 42 4.09 -18.29 -3.56
CA CYS A 42 5.09 -18.65 -4.56
C CYS A 42 6.37 -19.04 -3.83
N ARG A 43 6.62 -20.34 -3.71
CA ARG A 43 7.75 -20.87 -2.93
C ARG A 43 7.64 -20.44 -1.46
N GLU A 44 8.59 -19.68 -0.97
CA GLU A 44 8.59 -19.20 0.42
C GLU A 44 8.09 -17.75 0.54
N ASP A 45 7.62 -17.18 -0.56
CA ASP A 45 7.19 -15.79 -0.61
C ASP A 45 5.79 -15.69 -1.20
N TYR A 46 5.31 -14.48 -1.34
CA TYR A 46 3.97 -14.20 -1.84
C TYR A 46 4.03 -13.39 -3.12
N ALA A 47 3.14 -13.71 -4.04
CA ALA A 47 2.88 -12.88 -5.20
C ALA A 47 1.56 -12.17 -5.00
N VAL A 48 1.50 -10.92 -5.40
CA VAL A 48 0.34 -10.05 -5.20
C VAL A 48 -0.12 -9.52 -6.53
N THR A 49 -1.43 -9.58 -6.77
CA THR A 49 -2.07 -8.98 -7.94
C THR A 49 -3.18 -8.05 -7.45
N LEU A 50 -3.13 -6.81 -7.91
CA LEU A 50 -4.22 -5.87 -7.69
C LEU A 50 -5.21 -5.97 -8.85
N VAL A 51 -6.50 -5.95 -8.53
CA VAL A 51 -7.57 -6.01 -9.53
C VAL A 51 -8.47 -4.78 -9.37
N ASP A 52 -9.37 -4.59 -10.34
CA ASP A 52 -10.33 -3.48 -10.36
C ASP A 52 -9.69 -2.10 -10.40
N TYR A 53 -9.34 -1.69 -11.62
CA TYR A 53 -8.76 -0.38 -11.88
C TYR A 53 -9.80 0.67 -12.28
N THR A 54 -11.07 0.43 -12.03
CA THR A 54 -12.15 1.31 -12.45
C THR A 54 -12.00 2.74 -11.94
N TYR A 55 -11.57 2.90 -10.70
CA TYR A 55 -11.49 4.21 -10.04
C TYR A 55 -10.07 4.75 -9.92
N CYS A 56 -9.12 4.17 -10.66
CA CYS A 56 -7.74 4.65 -10.62
C CYS A 56 -7.60 6.01 -11.30
N TYR A 57 -6.64 6.78 -10.82
CA TYR A 57 -6.31 8.08 -11.38
C TYR A 57 -5.17 7.91 -12.39
N TYR A 58 -5.46 8.21 -13.67
CA TYR A 58 -4.50 8.05 -14.77
C TYR A 58 -3.96 9.41 -15.19
N PHE A 59 -2.97 9.91 -14.49
CA PHE A 59 -2.56 11.31 -14.63
C PHE A 59 -1.65 11.59 -15.83
N LEU A 60 -1.07 10.57 -16.46
CA LEU A 60 -0.28 10.77 -17.67
C LEU A 60 -1.13 10.79 -18.93
N ARG A 61 -2.28 10.10 -18.94
CA ARG A 61 -3.15 9.98 -20.11
C ARG A 61 -4.41 10.81 -19.99
N ASN A 62 -4.81 11.10 -18.80
CA ASN A 62 -6.04 11.83 -18.54
C ASN A 62 -5.76 12.97 -17.56
N PRO A 63 -5.36 14.15 -18.09
CA PRO A 63 -5.10 15.31 -17.24
C PRO A 63 -6.34 15.84 -16.53
N TYR A 64 -7.54 15.38 -16.94
CA TYR A 64 -8.80 15.76 -16.32
C TYR A 64 -9.49 14.53 -15.73
N PRO A 65 -8.94 13.93 -14.68
CA PRO A 65 -9.47 12.71 -14.13
C PRO A 65 -10.86 12.92 -13.54
N MET A 66 -11.72 11.91 -13.70
CA MET A 66 -13.07 11.97 -13.18
C MET A 66 -13.12 11.84 -11.65
N TYR A 67 -12.11 11.23 -11.05
CA TYR A 67 -12.09 10.93 -9.63
C TYR A 67 -10.89 11.58 -8.96
N GLN A 68 -10.97 12.90 -8.81
CA GLN A 68 -9.93 13.62 -8.12
C GLN A 68 -10.43 14.27 -6.83
N LEU A 69 -11.37 13.62 -6.19
CA LEU A 69 -12.01 14.14 -4.99
C LEU A 69 -11.03 14.39 -3.84
N ARG A 70 -9.92 13.68 -3.83
CA ARG A 70 -8.91 13.75 -2.77
C ARG A 70 -7.62 14.42 -3.22
N PHE A 71 -7.49 14.78 -4.51
CA PHE A 71 -6.22 15.20 -5.07
C PHE A 71 -6.35 16.43 -5.94
N SER A 72 -5.25 17.16 -6.05
CA SER A 72 -5.07 18.17 -7.07
C SER A 72 -4.27 17.56 -8.24
N TYR A 73 -4.15 18.30 -9.33
CA TYR A 73 -3.44 17.83 -10.53
C TYR A 73 -1.96 17.55 -10.30
N ASP A 74 -1.37 18.09 -9.26
CA ASP A 74 0.04 17.94 -8.97
C ASP A 74 0.35 16.72 -8.10
N VAL A 75 -0.62 15.83 -7.91
CA VAL A 75 -0.43 14.64 -7.07
C VAL A 75 0.44 13.58 -7.73
N SER A 76 0.49 13.49 -9.04
CA SER A 76 1.24 12.48 -9.82
C SER A 76 2.34 11.74 -9.02
N PRO A 77 3.53 11.40 -9.50
CA PRO A 77 4.50 10.64 -8.67
C PRO A 77 5.21 11.48 -7.61
N ASN A 78 4.62 12.59 -7.18
CA ASN A 78 5.17 13.41 -6.10
C ASN A 78 4.88 12.79 -4.73
N LEU A 79 5.35 13.46 -3.68
CA LEU A 79 5.21 12.95 -2.32
C LEU A 79 3.76 12.85 -1.84
N LYS A 80 2.87 13.72 -2.29
CA LYS A 80 1.45 13.64 -1.89
C LYS A 80 0.81 12.33 -2.33
N GLY A 81 1.03 11.93 -3.58
CA GLY A 81 0.54 10.65 -4.08
C GLY A 81 1.12 9.49 -3.31
N GLN A 82 2.41 9.56 -3.01
CA GLN A 82 3.08 8.53 -2.22
C GLN A 82 2.52 8.46 -0.81
N GLN A 83 2.29 9.58 -0.17
CA GLN A 83 1.73 9.62 1.18
C GLN A 83 0.30 9.08 1.23
N PHE A 84 -0.49 9.36 0.20
CA PHE A 84 -1.81 8.74 0.08
C PHE A 84 -1.69 7.22 0.07
N LEU A 85 -0.79 6.68 -0.74
CA LEU A 85 -0.59 5.23 -0.84
C LEU A 85 -0.09 4.63 0.47
N ILE A 86 0.79 5.34 1.17
CA ILE A 86 1.28 4.92 2.48
C ILE A 86 0.14 4.78 3.47
N GLN A 87 -0.77 5.75 3.51
CA GLN A 87 -1.94 5.67 4.38
C GLN A 87 -2.86 4.51 3.97
N GLU A 88 -3.08 4.33 2.68
CA GLU A 88 -3.94 3.24 2.19
C GLU A 88 -3.33 1.87 2.51
N LEU A 89 -2.03 1.72 2.38
CA LEU A 89 -1.33 0.49 2.78
C LEU A 89 -1.49 0.24 4.29
N THR A 90 -1.42 1.28 5.08
CA THR A 90 -1.56 1.18 6.52
C THR A 90 -2.97 0.71 6.90
N TYR A 91 -3.99 1.28 6.28
CA TYR A 91 -5.38 0.86 6.51
C TYR A 91 -5.61 -0.58 6.02
N LEU A 92 -5.01 -0.95 4.90
CA LEU A 92 -5.07 -2.33 4.41
C LEU A 92 -4.46 -3.29 5.44
N LEU A 93 -3.33 -2.91 6.03
CA LEU A 93 -2.69 -3.74 7.06
C LEU A 93 -3.61 -3.91 8.27
N TYR A 94 -4.27 -2.85 8.73
CA TYR A 94 -5.25 -2.96 9.81
C TYR A 94 -6.37 -3.94 9.46
N ASP A 95 -6.91 -3.85 8.25
CA ASP A 95 -7.98 -4.75 7.81
C ASP A 95 -7.52 -6.20 7.78
N LEU A 96 -6.32 -6.45 7.26
CA LEU A 96 -5.76 -7.80 7.19
C LEU A 96 -5.42 -8.34 8.59
N MET A 97 -4.97 -7.49 9.48
CA MET A 97 -4.71 -7.88 10.87
C MET A 97 -6.01 -8.33 11.55
N GLU A 98 -7.10 -7.61 11.33
CA GLU A 98 -8.39 -7.98 11.88
C GLU A 98 -8.87 -9.31 11.31
N GLU A 99 -8.78 -9.49 9.99
CA GLU A 99 -9.18 -10.76 9.34
C GLU A 99 -8.36 -11.95 9.82
N ASN A 100 -7.13 -11.73 10.21
CA ASN A 100 -6.21 -12.79 10.64
C ASN A 100 -6.07 -12.88 12.16
N HIS A 101 -6.90 -12.14 12.90
CA HIS A 101 -6.96 -12.17 14.37
C HIS A 101 -5.62 -11.87 15.03
N ILE A 102 -4.89 -10.89 14.49
CA ILE A 102 -3.62 -10.45 15.08
C ILE A 102 -3.92 -9.56 16.29
N GLU A 103 -3.41 -9.95 17.46
CA GLU A 103 -3.67 -9.20 18.71
C GLU A 103 -2.41 -8.52 19.24
N ALA A 104 -1.27 -9.16 19.09
CA ALA A 104 -0.01 -8.65 19.62
C ALA A 104 0.90 -8.22 18.49
N LEU A 105 1.57 -7.08 18.63
CA LEU A 105 2.41 -6.51 17.60
C LEU A 105 3.84 -6.36 18.07
N PRO A 106 4.82 -6.77 17.25
CA PRO A 106 6.22 -6.40 17.50
C PRO A 106 6.39 -4.88 17.45
N SER A 107 7.39 -4.41 18.15
CA SER A 107 7.70 -2.98 18.24
C SER A 107 7.86 -2.32 16.86
N LEU A 108 8.54 -3.00 15.92
CA LEU A 108 8.73 -2.48 14.57
C LEU A 108 7.41 -2.29 13.82
N VAL A 109 6.47 -3.22 14.00
CA VAL A 109 5.16 -3.11 13.35
C VAL A 109 4.36 -1.97 13.96
N TYR A 110 4.44 -1.82 15.26
CA TYR A 110 3.78 -0.70 15.94
C TYR A 110 4.27 0.64 15.37
N GLN A 111 5.59 0.78 15.23
CA GLN A 111 6.20 1.98 14.64
C GLN A 111 5.77 2.20 13.19
N LEU A 112 5.70 1.12 12.42
CA LEU A 112 5.23 1.17 11.04
C LEU A 112 3.82 1.75 10.95
N LEU A 113 2.92 1.25 11.78
CA LEU A 113 1.53 1.70 11.79
C LEU A 113 1.42 3.16 12.20
N GLU A 114 2.15 3.58 13.22
CA GLU A 114 2.16 4.99 13.63
C GLU A 114 2.67 5.91 12.53
N THR A 115 3.77 5.50 11.87
CA THR A 115 4.33 6.26 10.76
C THR A 115 3.38 6.34 9.58
N GLY A 116 2.73 5.23 9.26
CA GLY A 116 1.85 5.17 8.08
C GLY A 116 0.51 5.86 8.26
N ARG A 117 0.02 5.98 9.47
CA ARG A 117 -1.24 6.68 9.74
C ARG A 117 -1.11 8.18 9.50
N HIS A 118 0.03 8.73 9.84
CA HIS A 118 0.31 10.17 9.71
C HIS A 118 1.70 10.35 9.09
N PRO A 119 1.85 10.03 7.80
CA PRO A 119 3.17 10.10 7.17
C PRO A 119 3.66 11.54 7.12
N SER A 120 4.94 11.72 7.41
CA SER A 120 5.56 13.04 7.28
C SER A 120 5.59 13.43 5.79
N GLU A 121 5.69 14.73 5.53
CA GLU A 121 5.72 15.24 4.17
C GLU A 121 6.92 14.75 3.36
N GLU A 122 7.96 14.28 4.05
CA GLU A 122 9.21 13.83 3.42
C GLU A 122 9.27 12.30 3.24
N LEU A 123 8.31 11.57 3.79
CA LEU A 123 8.32 10.12 3.72
C LEU A 123 7.90 9.65 2.33
N SER A 124 8.81 8.95 1.63
CA SER A 124 8.51 8.40 0.33
C SER A 124 7.88 7.01 0.45
N LEU A 125 7.22 6.57 -0.63
CA LEU A 125 6.69 5.20 -0.69
C LEU A 125 7.83 4.18 -0.58
N TYR A 126 9.00 4.50 -1.13
CA TYR A 126 10.16 3.60 -1.04
C TYR A 126 10.68 3.48 0.40
N ASP A 127 10.64 4.55 1.17
CA ASP A 127 11.00 4.50 2.59
C ASP A 127 10.04 3.60 3.35
N PHE A 128 8.75 3.74 3.09
CA PHE A 128 7.74 2.91 3.73
C PHE A 128 7.85 1.44 3.31
N GLN A 129 8.15 1.22 2.05
CA GLN A 129 8.41 -0.11 1.49
C GLN A 129 9.56 -0.80 2.25
N GLU A 130 10.63 -0.07 2.52
CA GLU A 130 11.76 -0.60 3.30
C GLU A 130 11.36 -0.92 4.73
N MET A 131 10.52 -0.11 5.34
CA MET A 131 9.99 -0.40 6.68
C MET A 131 9.18 -1.70 6.67
N LEU A 132 8.34 -1.89 5.66
CA LEU A 132 7.57 -3.14 5.49
C LEU A 132 8.50 -4.34 5.32
N ARG A 133 9.55 -4.20 4.54
CA ARG A 133 10.52 -5.27 4.34
C ARG A 133 11.13 -5.72 5.66
N ARG A 134 11.52 -4.76 6.49
CA ARG A 134 12.11 -5.06 7.79
C ARG A 134 11.12 -5.73 8.74
N CYS A 135 9.87 -5.32 8.70
CA CYS A 135 8.83 -5.92 9.52
C CYS A 135 8.51 -7.35 9.09
N GLY A 136 8.73 -7.68 7.82
CA GLY A 136 8.49 -9.01 7.28
C GLY A 136 9.67 -9.96 7.37
N ALA A 137 10.78 -9.47 7.84
CA ALA A 137 11.99 -10.28 7.94
C ALA A 137 11.94 -11.36 9.03
#